data_2aea6973b3fbc02ddcaacc51b5ed5efb
#
_entry.id   2aea6973b3fbc02ddcaacc51b5ed5efb
#
_cell.length_a   1.000
_cell.length_b   1.000
_cell.length_c   1.000
_cell.angle_alpha   90.00
_cell.angle_beta   90.00
_cell.angle_gamma   90.00
#
_symmetry.space_group_name_H-M   'P 1'
#
loop_
_entity.id
_entity.type
_entity.pdbx_description
1 polymer ?
#
loop_
_entity_poly.entity_id
_entity_poly.type
_entity_poly.pdbx_seq_one_letter_code
_entity_poly.pdbx_strand_id
1 'polypeptide(L)'
;MSTTVVSAARIITGKPNEVIDDGALVYRGATILWVGRVAELPQEYAALPRRDFPGATIQPGFVETHAHLGTRPGEGPHVPDPTRHVQGWNALHSVAVLRQLASTGITSAQSLGSRFNTDVAVREAVEQGYLDGPRIVAAGPMITTTGGHDWVDGGEVDSLDDIRHAVRDHHKAGVDVIKMAVTGGFFTPGTAQWKAQFTVDEIRTLVEEAHRLGKRVAVHAHGTQGIERAVEAGVDYIAHATFISDDGTTQFVPQLADRIAEAGIYVDVAAPPSFPRVPGETIAPRARELYERGVRIVTGHDIGAVIPAYGYIFGLKELERAGIPRAEILIAATSRAAAAIGLAGVTGVLEPQYAADFLVVQGNPLKNLDALDTRLLTVIRGKEFHPDPLPKYCGRVEEPGKPHRPESELAKRQRTLERQHLQQW
;
A
#
# COMPACT_ATOMS: atom_id res chain seq x y z
N MET A 1 10.87 30.57 0.19
CA MET A 1 11.09 29.32 -0.55
C MET A 1 11.44 29.66 -1.98
N SER A 2 12.51 29.10 -2.54
CA SER A 2 12.94 29.32 -3.93
C SER A 2 12.03 28.57 -4.90
N THR A 3 11.84 29.15 -6.09
CA THR A 3 11.20 28.46 -7.21
C THR A 3 12.26 27.59 -7.92
N THR A 4 11.93 26.37 -8.25
CA THR A 4 12.85 25.41 -8.87
C THR A 4 12.24 24.94 -10.19
N VAL A 5 13.08 24.87 -11.24
CA VAL A 5 12.73 24.31 -12.56
C VAL A 5 13.49 23.01 -12.76
N VAL A 6 12.77 21.97 -13.14
CA VAL A 6 13.31 20.64 -13.46
C VAL A 6 12.84 20.26 -14.87
N SER A 7 13.73 19.76 -15.71
CA SER A 7 13.37 19.28 -17.04
C SER A 7 13.94 17.89 -17.35
N ALA A 8 13.25 17.17 -18.23
CA ALA A 8 13.66 15.85 -18.67
C ALA A 8 13.16 15.58 -20.10
N ALA A 9 13.67 14.51 -20.72
CA ALA A 9 13.24 14.11 -22.05
C ALA A 9 11.73 13.86 -22.15
N ARG A 10 11.06 13.55 -21.03
CA ARG A 10 9.60 13.41 -20.96
C ARG A 10 9.06 13.62 -19.55
N ILE A 11 7.76 13.94 -19.51
CA ILE A 11 6.95 13.90 -18.29
C ILE A 11 5.79 12.93 -18.50
N ILE A 12 5.61 11.98 -17.61
CA ILE A 12 4.39 11.18 -17.44
C ILE A 12 3.58 11.89 -16.37
N THR A 13 2.45 12.48 -16.74
CA THR A 13 1.72 13.36 -15.81
C THR A 13 0.94 12.63 -14.73
N GLY A 14 0.75 11.33 -14.86
CA GLY A 14 -0.15 10.54 -14.00
C GLY A 14 -1.61 10.54 -14.47
N LYS A 15 -1.93 11.27 -15.54
CA LYS A 15 -3.23 11.17 -16.23
C LYS A 15 -3.17 10.11 -17.34
N PRO A 16 -4.28 9.40 -17.61
CA PRO A 16 -4.32 8.43 -18.67
C PRO A 16 -3.91 9.02 -20.03
N ASN A 17 -2.98 8.36 -20.72
CA ASN A 17 -2.51 8.72 -22.07
C ASN A 17 -1.89 10.12 -22.20
N GLU A 18 -1.49 10.76 -21.10
CA GLU A 18 -0.88 12.08 -21.13
C GLU A 18 0.62 12.00 -20.84
N VAL A 19 1.42 12.24 -21.90
CA VAL A 19 2.88 12.30 -21.86
C VAL A 19 3.34 13.58 -22.57
N ILE A 20 4.26 14.30 -21.94
CA ILE A 20 4.84 15.54 -22.48
C ILE A 20 6.29 15.25 -22.82
N ASP A 21 6.63 15.28 -24.11
CA ASP A 21 8.03 15.19 -24.57
C ASP A 21 8.73 16.54 -24.36
N ASP A 22 10.05 16.48 -24.09
CA ASP A 22 10.87 17.64 -23.73
C ASP A 22 10.20 18.51 -22.67
N GLY A 23 9.82 17.84 -21.56
CA GLY A 23 8.99 18.42 -20.53
C GLY A 23 9.78 19.15 -19.45
N ALA A 24 9.16 20.19 -18.88
CA ALA A 24 9.64 20.86 -17.67
C ALA A 24 8.51 20.98 -16.63
N LEU A 25 8.92 20.95 -15.36
CA LEU A 25 8.09 21.13 -14.18
C LEU A 25 8.67 22.25 -13.34
N VAL A 26 7.80 23.16 -12.88
CA VAL A 26 8.16 24.26 -11.99
C VAL A 26 7.42 24.09 -10.67
N TYR A 27 8.13 24.16 -9.56
CA TYR A 27 7.52 24.10 -8.23
C TYR A 27 8.14 25.11 -7.27
N ARG A 28 7.35 25.47 -6.26
CA ARG A 28 7.77 26.35 -5.16
C ARG A 28 7.28 25.79 -3.84
N GLY A 29 8.18 25.52 -2.91
CA GLY A 29 7.81 24.81 -1.69
C GLY A 29 7.14 23.48 -2.05
N ALA A 30 6.03 23.16 -1.43
CA ALA A 30 5.32 21.92 -1.64
C ALA A 30 4.36 21.90 -2.85
N THR A 31 4.32 22.95 -3.69
CA THR A 31 3.29 23.12 -4.71
C THR A 31 3.88 23.20 -6.12
N ILE A 32 3.31 22.46 -7.06
CA ILE A 32 3.60 22.57 -8.50
C ILE A 32 2.95 23.85 -9.02
N LEU A 33 3.70 24.67 -9.74
CA LEU A 33 3.24 25.94 -10.32
C LEU A 33 2.92 25.79 -11.80
N TRP A 34 3.71 24.97 -12.52
CA TRP A 34 3.56 24.79 -13.96
C TRP A 34 4.14 23.46 -14.41
N VAL A 35 3.53 22.86 -15.42
CA VAL A 35 4.01 21.64 -16.13
C VAL A 35 3.70 21.80 -17.61
N GLY A 36 4.66 21.52 -18.49
CA GLY A 36 4.48 21.62 -19.93
C GLY A 36 5.78 21.35 -20.70
N ARG A 37 5.80 21.67 -21.98
CA ARG A 37 7.02 21.55 -22.79
C ARG A 37 8.03 22.63 -22.45
N VAL A 38 9.32 22.30 -22.49
CA VAL A 38 10.39 23.28 -22.24
C VAL A 38 10.26 24.51 -23.16
N ALA A 39 9.83 24.30 -24.42
CA ALA A 39 9.62 25.40 -25.37
C ALA A 39 8.46 26.36 -24.99
N GLU A 40 7.57 25.92 -24.13
CA GLU A 40 6.39 26.68 -23.65
C GLU A 40 6.59 27.24 -22.24
N LEU A 41 7.82 27.10 -21.68
CA LEU A 41 8.13 27.58 -20.33
C LEU A 41 7.88 29.08 -20.21
N PRO A 42 7.01 29.54 -19.27
CA PRO A 42 6.74 30.96 -19.07
C PRO A 42 8.01 31.78 -18.85
N GLN A 43 8.06 32.99 -19.41
CA GLN A 43 9.24 33.85 -19.38
C GLN A 43 9.71 34.14 -17.93
N GLU A 44 8.78 34.21 -17.00
CA GLU A 44 9.10 34.43 -15.57
C GLU A 44 9.92 33.27 -14.97
N TYR A 45 9.84 32.06 -15.52
CA TYR A 45 10.61 30.88 -15.08
C TYR A 45 11.81 30.61 -15.96
N ALA A 46 11.83 31.11 -17.20
CA ALA A 46 12.89 30.83 -18.19
C ALA A 46 14.28 31.37 -17.73
N ALA A 47 14.29 32.42 -16.90
CA ALA A 47 15.51 33.00 -16.35
C ALA A 47 16.04 32.27 -15.11
N LEU A 48 15.27 31.34 -14.56
CA LEU A 48 15.68 30.58 -13.36
C LEU A 48 16.66 29.46 -13.73
N PRO A 49 17.60 29.14 -12.82
CA PRO A 49 18.43 27.94 -13.00
C PRO A 49 17.58 26.71 -13.18
N ARG A 50 17.83 25.95 -14.26
CA ARG A 50 17.11 24.74 -14.60
C ARG A 50 18.01 23.54 -14.37
N ARG A 51 17.46 22.54 -13.69
CA ARG A 51 18.10 21.25 -13.46
C ARG A 51 17.65 20.27 -14.55
N ASP A 52 18.53 20.01 -15.52
CA ASP A 52 18.23 19.19 -16.71
C ASP A 52 18.63 17.73 -16.50
N PHE A 53 17.72 16.81 -16.87
CA PHE A 53 17.93 15.37 -16.81
C PHE A 53 17.73 14.74 -18.21
N PRO A 54 18.76 14.80 -19.10
CA PRO A 54 18.65 14.28 -20.44
C PRO A 54 18.42 12.77 -20.46
N GLY A 55 17.51 12.31 -21.32
CA GLY A 55 17.13 10.89 -21.44
C GLY A 55 16.29 10.32 -20.29
N ALA A 56 16.00 11.13 -19.27
CA ALA A 56 15.20 10.73 -18.11
C ALA A 56 13.70 11.00 -18.30
N THR A 57 12.92 10.51 -17.35
CA THR A 57 11.48 10.74 -17.24
C THR A 57 11.15 11.33 -15.89
N ILE A 58 10.39 12.43 -15.86
CA ILE A 58 9.71 12.95 -14.65
C ILE A 58 8.35 12.24 -14.55
N GLN A 59 7.99 11.75 -13.38
CA GLN A 59 6.68 11.17 -13.12
C GLN A 59 6.22 11.47 -11.69
N PRO A 60 4.92 11.33 -11.35
CA PRO A 60 4.48 11.44 -9.96
C PRO A 60 5.21 10.45 -9.07
N GLY A 61 5.39 10.81 -7.81
CA GLY A 61 5.85 9.88 -6.79
C GLY A 61 4.87 8.72 -6.63
N PHE A 62 5.40 7.57 -6.23
CA PHE A 62 4.56 6.40 -6.02
C PHE A 62 3.68 6.55 -4.79
N VAL A 63 2.53 5.88 -4.84
CA VAL A 63 1.58 5.78 -3.74
C VAL A 63 1.41 4.31 -3.36
N GLU A 64 1.85 3.94 -2.16
CA GLU A 64 1.64 2.61 -1.59
C GLU A 64 0.30 2.58 -0.84
N THR A 65 -0.66 1.78 -1.31
CA THR A 65 -2.01 1.77 -0.75
C THR A 65 -2.22 0.76 0.39
N HIS A 66 -1.21 -0.07 0.70
CA HIS A 66 -1.29 -1.09 1.73
C HIS A 66 0.06 -1.29 2.44
N ALA A 67 0.28 -0.51 3.45
CA ALA A 67 1.45 -0.63 4.32
C ALA A 67 1.06 -0.86 5.78
N HIS A 68 1.99 -1.36 6.57
CA HIS A 68 1.89 -1.51 8.01
C HIS A 68 3.08 -0.84 8.68
N LEU A 69 2.87 0.36 9.24
CA LEU A 69 3.89 1.06 10.00
C LEU A 69 4.06 0.41 11.39
N GLY A 70 5.31 0.25 11.82
CA GLY A 70 5.61 -0.38 13.10
C GLY A 70 5.82 -1.89 13.06
N THR A 71 5.60 -2.55 11.92
CA THR A 71 5.79 -4.00 11.75
C THR A 71 7.09 -4.29 11.03
N ARG A 72 7.88 -5.26 11.51
CA ARG A 72 9.12 -5.68 10.84
C ARG A 72 8.83 -6.63 9.67
N PRO A 73 9.35 -6.37 8.47
CA PRO A 73 9.24 -7.30 7.36
C PRO A 73 9.87 -8.66 7.69
N GLY A 74 9.11 -9.72 7.42
CA GLY A 74 9.57 -11.11 7.61
C GLY A 74 9.54 -11.63 9.05
N GLU A 75 9.12 -10.82 9.98
CA GLU A 75 8.73 -11.26 11.32
C GLU A 75 7.21 -11.17 11.37
N GLY A 76 6.52 -12.30 11.23
CA GLY A 76 5.06 -12.33 11.29
C GLY A 76 4.52 -11.63 12.54
N PRO A 77 3.30 -11.10 12.53
CA PRO A 77 2.68 -10.38 13.65
C PRO A 77 2.54 -11.21 14.93
N HIS A 78 2.80 -12.51 14.85
CA HIS A 78 2.45 -13.49 15.89
C HIS A 78 3.60 -13.99 16.74
N VAL A 79 4.81 -13.42 16.61
CA VAL A 79 5.86 -13.70 17.60
C VAL A 79 5.59 -12.83 18.79
N PRO A 80 5.25 -13.38 19.98
CA PRO A 80 5.13 -12.61 21.20
C PRO A 80 6.52 -12.12 21.59
N ASP A 81 6.96 -11.04 20.99
CA ASP A 81 8.15 -10.32 21.40
C ASP A 81 7.68 -9.25 22.39
N PRO A 82 8.01 -9.35 23.68
CA PRO A 82 7.61 -8.35 24.65
C PRO A 82 8.10 -6.94 24.30
N THR A 83 9.16 -6.81 23.48
CA THR A 83 9.63 -5.51 23.02
C THR A 83 8.71 -4.88 21.98
N ARG A 84 7.93 -5.67 21.26
CA ARG A 84 6.92 -5.19 20.29
C ARG A 84 5.71 -4.56 20.94
N HIS A 85 5.51 -4.81 22.24
CA HIS A 85 4.44 -4.22 23.03
C HIS A 85 4.79 -2.84 23.57
N VAL A 86 5.98 -2.32 23.26
CA VAL A 86 6.41 -1.00 23.69
C VAL A 86 6.11 0.01 22.58
N GLN A 87 5.18 0.92 22.85
CA GLN A 87 4.76 1.96 21.91
C GLN A 87 5.94 2.77 21.34
N GLY A 88 6.91 3.12 22.17
CA GLY A 88 8.11 3.85 21.73
C GLY A 88 8.94 3.07 20.72
N TRP A 89 9.02 1.75 20.86
CA TRP A 89 9.74 0.91 19.90
C TRP A 89 9.02 0.89 18.53
N ASN A 90 7.69 0.75 18.52
CA ASN A 90 6.90 0.80 17.30
C ASN A 90 7.06 2.14 16.57
N ALA A 91 7.07 3.26 17.31
CA ALA A 91 7.30 4.57 16.73
C ALA A 91 8.68 4.68 16.07
N LEU A 92 9.76 4.24 16.73
CA LEU A 92 11.11 4.25 16.17
C LEU A 92 11.25 3.35 14.95
N HIS A 93 10.61 2.18 14.98
CA HIS A 93 10.61 1.27 13.83
C HIS A 93 9.84 1.87 12.65
N SER A 94 8.70 2.53 12.90
CA SER A 94 7.93 3.22 11.87
C SER A 94 8.76 4.29 11.14
N VAL A 95 9.67 4.99 11.85
CA VAL A 95 10.59 5.96 11.23
C VAL A 95 11.53 5.26 10.24
N ALA A 96 12.03 4.07 10.58
CA ALA A 96 12.88 3.30 9.67
C ALA A 96 12.10 2.83 8.42
N VAL A 97 10.86 2.36 8.60
CA VAL A 97 9.97 1.99 7.48
C VAL A 97 9.67 3.21 6.60
N LEU A 98 9.36 4.35 7.22
CA LEU A 98 9.10 5.62 6.51
C LEU A 98 10.26 6.02 5.59
N ARG A 99 11.51 5.92 6.08
CA ARG A 99 12.70 6.19 5.27
C ARG A 99 12.88 5.19 4.13
N GLN A 100 12.58 3.90 4.35
CA GLN A 100 12.64 2.90 3.29
C GLN A 100 11.59 3.17 2.20
N LEU A 101 10.36 3.54 2.57
CA LEU A 101 9.32 3.95 1.63
C LEU A 101 9.81 5.11 0.76
N ALA A 102 10.29 6.20 1.37
CA ALA A 102 10.82 7.36 0.66
C ALA A 102 12.01 6.97 -0.25
N SER A 103 12.92 6.12 0.24
CA SER A 103 14.08 5.64 -0.52
C SER A 103 13.69 4.79 -1.73
N THR A 104 12.50 4.18 -1.71
CA THR A 104 11.93 3.44 -2.85
C THR A 104 11.26 4.35 -3.87
N GLY A 105 11.03 5.63 -3.54
CA GLY A 105 10.32 6.60 -4.38
C GLY A 105 8.83 6.71 -4.05
N ILE A 106 8.39 6.12 -2.94
CA ILE A 106 7.03 6.27 -2.43
C ILE A 106 6.93 7.63 -1.74
N THR A 107 6.00 8.48 -2.20
CA THR A 107 5.77 9.83 -1.68
C THR A 107 4.50 9.94 -0.84
N SER A 108 3.64 8.92 -0.92
CA SER A 108 2.46 8.78 -0.08
C SER A 108 2.20 7.30 0.21
N ALA A 109 1.74 6.98 1.41
CA ALA A 109 1.41 5.62 1.81
C ALA A 109 0.17 5.58 2.71
N GLN A 110 -0.66 4.53 2.57
CA GLN A 110 -1.75 4.21 3.48
C GLN A 110 -1.29 3.10 4.42
N SER A 111 -1.32 3.36 5.72
CA SER A 111 -1.10 2.36 6.77
C SER A 111 -2.44 1.72 7.12
N LEU A 112 -2.57 0.41 6.90
CA LEU A 112 -3.82 -0.35 7.08
C LEU A 112 -3.80 -1.25 8.31
N GLY A 113 -3.08 -0.84 9.32
CA GLY A 113 -2.99 -1.49 10.62
C GLY A 113 -1.75 -1.01 11.36
N SER A 114 -1.95 -0.47 12.56
CA SER A 114 -0.86 -0.01 13.40
C SER A 114 -1.27 0.01 14.86
N ARG A 115 -0.54 -0.74 15.66
CA ARG A 115 -0.77 -0.79 17.11
C ARG A 115 -0.59 0.58 17.75
N PHE A 116 -1.40 0.88 18.76
CA PHE A 116 -1.35 2.11 19.56
C PHE A 116 -1.57 3.41 18.76
N ASN A 117 -2.19 3.35 17.57
CA ASN A 117 -2.29 4.49 16.65
C ASN A 117 -0.92 5.12 16.33
N THR A 118 0.11 4.29 16.23
CA THR A 118 1.49 4.76 15.97
C THR A 118 1.58 5.44 14.60
N ASP A 119 0.83 4.98 13.61
CA ASP A 119 0.73 5.57 12.27
C ASP A 119 0.14 6.99 12.28
N VAL A 120 -0.83 7.26 13.17
CA VAL A 120 -1.37 8.62 13.40
C VAL A 120 -0.26 9.54 13.94
N ALA A 121 0.47 9.09 14.95
CA ALA A 121 1.59 9.86 15.51
C ALA A 121 2.70 10.12 14.48
N VAL A 122 3.03 9.12 13.65
CA VAL A 122 4.02 9.26 12.57
C VAL A 122 3.52 10.24 11.50
N ARG A 123 2.25 10.16 11.09
CA ARG A 123 1.64 11.13 10.17
C ARG A 123 1.79 12.56 10.69
N GLU A 124 1.38 12.80 11.94
CA GLU A 124 1.49 14.12 12.56
C GLU A 124 2.93 14.62 12.61
N ALA A 125 3.89 13.76 12.93
CA ALA A 125 5.30 14.13 12.95
C ALA A 125 5.83 14.52 11.55
N VAL A 126 5.36 13.84 10.48
CA VAL A 126 5.67 14.21 9.09
C VAL A 126 4.99 15.51 8.69
N GLU A 127 3.74 15.73 9.07
CA GLU A 127 3.00 16.96 8.76
C GLU A 127 3.59 18.18 9.43
N GLN A 128 4.04 18.05 10.67
CA GLN A 128 4.68 19.09 11.43
C GLN A 128 6.17 19.31 11.04
N GLY A 129 6.71 18.44 10.17
CA GLY A 129 8.09 18.56 9.69
C GLY A 129 9.15 18.05 10.66
N TYR A 130 8.78 17.30 11.69
CA TYR A 130 9.72 16.62 12.59
C TYR A 130 10.37 15.41 11.92
N LEU A 131 9.67 14.80 10.95
CA LEU A 131 10.18 13.70 10.15
C LEU A 131 10.09 14.04 8.66
N ASP A 132 11.13 13.70 7.91
CA ASP A 132 11.11 13.70 6.45
C ASP A 132 10.67 12.32 5.94
N GLY A 133 9.66 12.31 5.07
CA GLY A 133 9.14 11.06 4.51
C GLY A 133 7.83 11.24 3.73
N PRO A 134 7.24 10.13 3.29
CA PRO A 134 5.96 10.11 2.59
C PRO A 134 4.83 10.71 3.42
N ARG A 135 3.83 11.23 2.74
CA ARG A 135 2.53 11.53 3.34
C ARG A 135 1.88 10.22 3.79
N ILE A 136 1.35 10.18 5.00
CA ILE A 136 0.72 9.00 5.58
C ILE A 136 -0.79 9.20 5.69
N VAL A 137 -1.55 8.17 5.30
CA VAL A 137 -2.97 7.98 5.58
C VAL A 137 -3.05 6.87 6.62
N ALA A 138 -3.57 7.15 7.80
CA ALA A 138 -3.47 6.30 8.98
C ALA A 138 -4.80 5.61 9.31
N ALA A 139 -4.77 4.30 9.62
CA ALA A 139 -5.95 3.53 10.03
C ALA A 139 -6.01 3.26 11.53
N GLY A 140 -4.89 3.33 12.25
CA GLY A 140 -4.82 2.82 13.62
C GLY A 140 -4.90 1.28 13.68
N PRO A 141 -5.33 0.67 14.80
CA PRO A 141 -5.50 -0.76 14.93
C PRO A 141 -6.53 -1.31 13.92
N MET A 142 -6.28 -2.50 13.37
CA MET A 142 -7.24 -3.16 12.49
C MET A 142 -8.41 -3.72 13.33
N ILE A 143 -9.64 -3.44 12.93
CA ILE A 143 -10.84 -3.97 13.58
C ILE A 143 -11.01 -5.44 13.19
N THR A 144 -11.17 -6.32 14.18
CA THR A 144 -11.29 -7.78 14.01
C THR A 144 -12.22 -8.37 15.08
N THR A 145 -12.60 -9.64 14.96
CA THR A 145 -13.32 -10.35 16.02
C THR A 145 -12.36 -10.79 17.14
N THR A 146 -12.88 -11.13 18.31
CA THR A 146 -12.06 -11.72 19.38
C THR A 146 -11.30 -12.95 18.87
N GLY A 147 -9.96 -12.91 18.95
CA GLY A 147 -9.06 -13.94 18.40
C GLY A 147 -9.04 -14.00 16.86
N GLY A 148 -9.62 -13.03 16.17
CA GLY A 148 -9.63 -12.92 14.71
C GLY A 148 -8.28 -12.54 14.12
N HIS A 149 -8.24 -12.34 12.80
CA HIS A 149 -6.99 -12.01 12.12
C HIS A 149 -6.38 -10.72 12.67
N ASP A 150 -5.10 -10.81 13.02
CA ASP A 150 -4.28 -9.70 13.56
C ASP A 150 -4.79 -9.09 14.88
N TRP A 151 -5.52 -9.87 15.67
CA TRP A 151 -6.07 -9.45 16.98
C TRP A 151 -5.01 -8.87 17.93
N VAL A 152 -3.75 -9.24 17.75
CA VAL A 152 -2.63 -8.78 18.61
C VAL A 152 -2.39 -7.27 18.54
N ASP A 153 -2.84 -6.62 17.48
CA ASP A 153 -2.70 -5.17 17.30
C ASP A 153 -3.82 -4.37 17.99
N GLY A 154 -4.82 -5.06 18.53
CA GLY A 154 -6.00 -4.47 19.15
C GLY A 154 -7.17 -4.39 18.16
N GLY A 155 -8.26 -3.74 18.55
CA GLY A 155 -9.43 -3.54 17.69
C GLY A 155 -10.42 -4.70 17.69
N GLU A 156 -10.38 -5.59 18.72
CA GLU A 156 -11.34 -6.70 18.86
C GLU A 156 -12.75 -6.19 19.18
N VAL A 157 -13.74 -6.69 18.42
CA VAL A 157 -15.17 -6.36 18.54
C VAL A 157 -16.03 -7.59 18.29
N ASP A 158 -17.15 -7.74 19.01
CA ASP A 158 -18.01 -8.92 18.90
C ASP A 158 -19.52 -8.58 18.78
N SER A 159 -19.88 -7.29 18.80
CA SER A 159 -21.27 -6.86 18.63
C SER A 159 -21.38 -5.62 17.72
N LEU A 160 -22.59 -5.34 17.25
CA LEU A 160 -22.86 -4.13 16.44
C LEU A 160 -22.55 -2.85 17.22
N ASP A 161 -22.75 -2.85 18.53
CA ASP A 161 -22.46 -1.68 19.38
C ASP A 161 -20.95 -1.52 19.58
N ASP A 162 -20.20 -2.62 19.76
CA ASP A 162 -18.74 -2.59 19.82
C ASP A 162 -18.15 -2.05 18.53
N ILE A 163 -18.69 -2.47 17.38
CA ILE A 163 -18.27 -1.99 16.05
C ILE A 163 -18.47 -0.48 15.94
N ARG A 164 -19.66 0.04 16.31
CA ARG A 164 -19.92 1.50 16.29
C ARG A 164 -18.98 2.24 17.23
N HIS A 165 -18.74 1.68 18.41
CA HIS A 165 -17.85 2.26 19.40
C HIS A 165 -16.41 2.31 18.88
N ALA A 166 -15.91 1.22 18.32
CA ALA A 166 -14.57 1.14 17.73
C ALA A 166 -14.37 2.16 16.61
N VAL A 167 -15.34 2.31 15.69
CA VAL A 167 -15.26 3.33 14.61
C VAL A 167 -15.17 4.75 15.20
N ARG A 168 -15.94 5.04 16.25
CA ARG A 168 -15.91 6.36 16.94
C ARG A 168 -14.60 6.60 17.67
N ASP A 169 -14.05 5.58 18.31
CA ASP A 169 -12.75 5.67 18.98
C ASP A 169 -11.60 5.89 17.98
N HIS A 170 -11.64 5.22 16.83
CA HIS A 170 -10.72 5.47 15.73
C HIS A 170 -10.85 6.91 15.20
N HIS A 171 -12.08 7.40 15.00
CA HIS A 171 -12.32 8.80 14.63
C HIS A 171 -11.77 9.78 15.68
N LYS A 172 -12.00 9.52 16.95
CA LYS A 172 -11.46 10.30 18.08
C LYS A 172 -9.93 10.28 18.12
N ALA A 173 -9.31 9.13 17.78
CA ALA A 173 -7.86 9.01 17.68
C ALA A 173 -7.27 9.74 16.48
N GLY A 174 -8.10 10.22 15.55
CA GLY A 174 -7.68 11.00 14.39
C GLY A 174 -7.27 10.18 13.17
N VAL A 175 -7.73 8.93 13.04
CA VAL A 175 -7.44 8.13 11.82
C VAL A 175 -8.07 8.74 10.58
N ASP A 176 -7.56 8.39 9.40
CA ASP A 176 -8.04 8.85 8.10
C ASP A 176 -8.96 7.83 7.42
N VAL A 177 -8.76 6.56 7.70
CA VAL A 177 -9.46 5.41 7.12
C VAL A 177 -9.76 4.38 8.20
N ILE A 178 -10.84 3.61 8.04
CA ILE A 178 -11.15 2.46 8.93
C ILE A 178 -10.71 1.18 8.24
N LYS A 179 -9.97 0.32 8.93
CA LYS A 179 -9.57 -1.00 8.44
C LYS A 179 -10.24 -2.10 9.23
N MET A 180 -10.80 -3.10 8.51
CA MET A 180 -11.43 -4.28 9.11
C MET A 180 -10.90 -5.57 8.50
N ALA A 181 -10.68 -6.60 9.30
CA ALA A 181 -10.34 -7.94 8.85
C ALA A 181 -11.63 -8.76 8.62
N VAL A 182 -12.16 -8.73 7.39
CA VAL A 182 -13.40 -9.44 7.05
C VAL A 182 -13.21 -10.95 6.99
N THR A 183 -12.01 -11.42 6.63
CA THR A 183 -11.65 -12.85 6.68
C THR A 183 -10.49 -13.10 7.62
N GLY A 184 -10.25 -14.36 7.97
CA GLY A 184 -8.99 -14.78 8.54
C GLY A 184 -7.82 -14.51 7.57
N GLY A 185 -6.59 -14.69 8.03
CA GLY A 185 -5.37 -14.45 7.28
C GLY A 185 -4.34 -15.56 7.43
N PHE A 186 -3.18 -15.39 6.78
CA PHE A 186 -2.11 -16.40 6.78
C PHE A 186 -1.26 -16.43 8.05
N PHE A 187 -1.32 -15.37 8.86
CA PHE A 187 -0.37 -15.17 9.95
C PHE A 187 -0.97 -15.36 11.35
N THR A 188 -2.30 -15.42 11.48
CA THR A 188 -2.95 -15.59 12.78
C THR A 188 -3.39 -17.03 12.99
N PRO A 189 -2.73 -17.78 13.91
CA PRO A 189 -3.16 -19.13 14.26
C PRO A 189 -4.64 -19.15 14.69
N GLY A 190 -5.37 -20.19 14.29
CA GLY A 190 -6.79 -20.34 14.59
C GLY A 190 -7.73 -19.62 13.63
N THR A 191 -7.22 -18.79 12.71
CA THR A 191 -8.01 -18.19 11.64
C THR A 191 -7.81 -18.91 10.31
N ALA A 192 -8.79 -18.85 9.41
CA ALA A 192 -8.71 -19.43 8.08
C ALA A 192 -9.00 -18.35 7.02
N GLN A 193 -8.13 -18.26 6.00
CA GLN A 193 -8.20 -17.20 4.98
C GLN A 193 -9.53 -17.21 4.22
N TRP A 194 -10.16 -18.36 4.06
CA TRP A 194 -11.43 -18.51 3.37
C TRP A 194 -12.65 -18.18 4.21
N LYS A 195 -12.52 -18.18 5.55
CA LYS A 195 -13.66 -17.93 6.45
C LYS A 195 -13.87 -16.44 6.69
N ALA A 196 -15.07 -15.98 6.40
CA ALA A 196 -15.49 -14.66 6.83
C ALA A 196 -15.67 -14.62 8.36
N GLN A 197 -15.09 -13.61 9.00
CA GLN A 197 -15.16 -13.36 10.44
C GLN A 197 -16.40 -12.57 10.86
N PHE A 198 -16.97 -11.81 9.92
CA PHE A 198 -18.12 -10.94 10.14
C PHE A 198 -19.28 -11.27 9.21
N THR A 199 -20.49 -11.00 9.66
CA THR A 199 -21.71 -11.02 8.85
C THR A 199 -21.79 -9.76 7.97
N VAL A 200 -22.69 -9.76 6.98
CA VAL A 200 -22.95 -8.56 6.16
C VAL A 200 -23.42 -7.39 7.02
N ASP A 201 -24.29 -7.63 8.01
CA ASP A 201 -24.85 -6.57 8.85
C ASP A 201 -23.79 -5.93 9.77
N GLU A 202 -22.82 -6.72 10.26
CA GLU A 202 -21.69 -6.22 11.02
C GLU A 202 -20.78 -5.33 10.16
N ILE A 203 -20.42 -5.79 8.95
CA ILE A 203 -19.61 -4.99 8.01
C ILE A 203 -20.37 -3.72 7.61
N ARG A 204 -21.67 -3.84 7.29
CA ARG A 204 -22.53 -2.69 6.94
C ARG A 204 -22.60 -1.66 8.07
N THR A 205 -22.73 -2.12 9.31
CA THR A 205 -22.74 -1.24 10.50
C THR A 205 -21.44 -0.44 10.59
N LEU A 206 -20.29 -1.07 10.33
CA LEU A 206 -18.99 -0.38 10.30
C LEU A 206 -18.95 0.64 9.15
N VAL A 207 -19.36 0.24 7.93
CA VAL A 207 -19.36 1.10 6.73
C VAL A 207 -20.24 2.33 6.94
N GLU A 208 -21.48 2.16 7.39
CA GLU A 208 -22.41 3.26 7.63
C GLU A 208 -21.88 4.25 8.67
N GLU A 209 -21.34 3.76 9.78
CA GLU A 209 -20.79 4.62 10.83
C GLU A 209 -19.52 5.34 10.36
N ALA A 210 -18.62 4.65 9.64
CA ALA A 210 -17.42 5.25 9.07
C ALA A 210 -17.76 6.33 8.03
N HIS A 211 -18.65 6.04 7.07
CA HIS A 211 -19.08 6.99 6.06
C HIS A 211 -19.79 8.20 6.67
N ARG A 212 -20.62 8.01 7.71
CA ARG A 212 -21.24 9.11 8.47
C ARG A 212 -20.19 10.05 9.08
N LEU A 213 -19.02 9.54 9.45
CA LEU A 213 -17.90 10.31 9.98
C LEU A 213 -16.91 10.77 8.90
N GLY A 214 -17.26 10.61 7.61
CA GLY A 214 -16.43 10.99 6.48
C GLY A 214 -15.17 10.14 6.32
N LYS A 215 -15.16 8.90 6.83
CA LYS A 215 -14.07 7.96 6.72
C LYS A 215 -14.36 6.93 5.65
N ARG A 216 -13.35 6.54 4.88
CA ARG A 216 -13.40 5.38 4.00
C ARG A 216 -13.20 4.10 4.78
N VAL A 217 -13.61 3.00 4.16
CA VAL A 217 -13.47 1.65 4.73
C VAL A 217 -12.62 0.80 3.80
N ALA A 218 -11.51 0.30 4.33
CA ALA A 218 -10.67 -0.70 3.69
C ALA A 218 -10.82 -2.04 4.43
N VAL A 219 -10.91 -3.14 3.69
CA VAL A 219 -11.03 -4.47 4.31
C VAL A 219 -9.93 -5.41 3.85
N HIS A 220 -9.49 -6.28 4.75
CA HIS A 220 -8.72 -7.46 4.44
C HIS A 220 -9.71 -8.58 4.08
N ALA A 221 -9.61 -9.13 2.87
CA ALA A 221 -10.48 -10.22 2.44
C ALA A 221 -9.77 -11.14 1.43
N HIS A 222 -9.49 -12.38 1.84
CA HIS A 222 -8.97 -13.43 0.98
C HIS A 222 -10.08 -14.34 0.45
N GLY A 223 -10.97 -14.77 1.35
CA GLY A 223 -12.03 -15.72 1.04
C GLY A 223 -13.13 -15.12 0.19
N THR A 224 -13.63 -15.88 -0.78
CA THR A 224 -14.71 -15.48 -1.68
C THR A 224 -15.95 -15.01 -0.91
N GLN A 225 -16.34 -15.72 0.16
CA GLN A 225 -17.46 -15.34 1.02
C GLN A 225 -17.24 -13.96 1.68
N GLY A 226 -16.02 -13.69 2.17
CA GLY A 226 -15.71 -12.40 2.78
C GLY A 226 -15.71 -11.26 1.77
N ILE A 227 -15.17 -11.49 0.56
CA ILE A 227 -15.20 -10.53 -0.55
C ILE A 227 -16.65 -10.20 -0.92
N GLU A 228 -17.52 -11.23 -1.04
CA GLU A 228 -18.93 -11.04 -1.36
C GLU A 228 -19.66 -10.19 -0.32
N ARG A 229 -19.45 -10.48 0.97
CA ARG A 229 -20.02 -9.70 2.09
C ARG A 229 -19.53 -8.26 2.10
N ALA A 230 -18.22 -8.05 1.83
CA ALA A 230 -17.63 -6.72 1.74
C ALA A 230 -18.26 -5.88 0.62
N VAL A 231 -18.43 -6.47 -0.56
CA VAL A 231 -19.11 -5.80 -1.71
C VAL A 231 -20.56 -5.47 -1.36
N GLU A 232 -21.29 -6.40 -0.76
CA GLU A 232 -22.69 -6.19 -0.36
C GLU A 232 -22.84 -5.11 0.71
N ALA A 233 -21.87 -5.01 1.62
CA ALA A 233 -21.85 -4.00 2.67
C ALA A 233 -21.42 -2.62 2.19
N GLY A 234 -20.85 -2.47 0.98
CA GLY A 234 -20.50 -1.21 0.37
C GLY A 234 -19.16 -0.62 0.83
N VAL A 235 -18.14 -1.45 1.01
CA VAL A 235 -16.79 -1.00 1.34
C VAL A 235 -16.15 -0.24 0.18
N ASP A 236 -15.13 0.59 0.46
CA ASP A 236 -14.46 1.40 -0.57
C ASP A 236 -13.22 0.71 -1.16
N TYR A 237 -12.63 -0.23 -0.41
CA TYR A 237 -11.36 -0.83 -0.75
C TYR A 237 -11.27 -2.27 -0.23
N ILE A 238 -10.80 -3.19 -1.07
CA ILE A 238 -10.55 -4.59 -0.71
C ILE A 238 -9.07 -4.90 -0.90
N ALA A 239 -8.40 -5.26 0.18
CA ALA A 239 -7.05 -5.79 0.14
C ALA A 239 -7.05 -7.27 -0.22
N HIS A 240 -6.08 -7.69 -1.04
CA HIS A 240 -5.79 -9.05 -1.49
C HIS A 240 -6.74 -9.60 -2.55
N ALA A 241 -8.05 -9.66 -2.29
CA ALA A 241 -9.06 -10.23 -3.20
C ALA A 241 -8.62 -11.55 -3.85
N THR A 242 -8.16 -12.52 -3.04
CA THR A 242 -7.50 -13.75 -3.53
C THR A 242 -8.49 -14.80 -4.03
N PHE A 243 -9.79 -14.68 -3.70
CA PHE A 243 -10.86 -15.62 -4.07
C PHE A 243 -10.58 -17.05 -3.57
N ILE A 244 -10.24 -17.20 -2.29
CA ILE A 244 -10.08 -18.51 -1.67
C ILE A 244 -11.47 -19.08 -1.35
N SER A 245 -11.76 -20.28 -1.86
CA SER A 245 -13.01 -21.02 -1.61
C SER A 245 -12.97 -21.71 -0.24
N ASP A 246 -14.11 -22.22 0.22
CA ASP A 246 -14.25 -22.89 1.52
C ASP A 246 -13.39 -24.17 1.67
N ASP A 247 -12.93 -24.76 0.58
CA ASP A 247 -12.01 -25.89 0.54
C ASP A 247 -10.52 -25.47 0.60
N GLY A 248 -10.25 -24.15 0.70
CA GLY A 248 -8.89 -23.58 0.75
C GLY A 248 -8.23 -23.45 -0.62
N THR A 249 -8.91 -23.79 -1.72
CA THR A 249 -8.40 -23.57 -3.09
C THR A 249 -8.74 -22.18 -3.59
N THR A 250 -7.97 -21.66 -4.54
CA THR A 250 -8.29 -20.38 -5.18
C THR A 250 -9.16 -20.62 -6.41
N GLN A 251 -10.36 -20.04 -6.40
CA GLN A 251 -11.30 -20.13 -7.53
C GLN A 251 -11.85 -18.74 -7.86
N PHE A 252 -11.47 -18.21 -9.01
CA PHE A 252 -11.98 -16.92 -9.46
C PHE A 252 -13.49 -16.97 -9.75
N VAL A 253 -14.22 -15.96 -9.27
CA VAL A 253 -15.66 -15.81 -9.45
C VAL A 253 -15.92 -14.56 -10.29
N PRO A 254 -16.12 -14.73 -11.63
CA PRO A 254 -16.26 -13.59 -12.55
C PRO A 254 -17.38 -12.62 -12.18
N GLN A 255 -18.55 -13.13 -11.78
CA GLN A 255 -19.71 -12.31 -11.40
C GLN A 255 -19.45 -11.44 -10.18
N LEU A 256 -18.64 -11.93 -9.23
CA LEU A 256 -18.25 -11.14 -8.08
C LEU A 256 -17.24 -10.03 -8.48
N ALA A 257 -16.33 -10.34 -9.40
CA ALA A 257 -15.43 -9.32 -9.94
C ALA A 257 -16.20 -8.22 -10.72
N ASP A 258 -17.24 -8.58 -11.46
CA ASP A 258 -18.14 -7.62 -12.13
C ASP A 258 -18.81 -6.70 -11.09
N ARG A 259 -19.34 -7.25 -9.98
CA ARG A 259 -19.93 -6.46 -8.88
C ARG A 259 -18.92 -5.52 -8.21
N ILE A 260 -17.67 -5.97 -8.03
CA ILE A 260 -16.58 -5.10 -7.51
C ILE A 260 -16.34 -3.92 -8.45
N ALA A 261 -16.29 -4.18 -9.76
CA ALA A 261 -16.09 -3.14 -10.78
C ALA A 261 -17.26 -2.15 -10.84
N GLU A 262 -18.51 -2.65 -10.85
CA GLU A 262 -19.73 -1.85 -10.85
C GLU A 262 -19.85 -0.95 -9.60
N ALA A 263 -19.50 -1.50 -8.43
CA ALA A 263 -19.46 -0.74 -7.18
C ALA A 263 -18.32 0.28 -7.12
N GLY A 264 -17.38 0.23 -8.06
CA GLY A 264 -16.23 1.13 -8.12
C GLY A 264 -15.23 0.95 -6.99
N ILE A 265 -15.22 -0.21 -6.35
CA ILE A 265 -14.32 -0.56 -5.25
C ILE A 265 -12.88 -0.67 -5.76
N TYR A 266 -11.95 -0.10 -5.02
CA TYR A 266 -10.52 -0.28 -5.29
C TYR A 266 -10.02 -1.61 -4.76
N VAL A 267 -9.11 -2.24 -5.50
CA VAL A 267 -8.52 -3.52 -5.10
C VAL A 267 -7.01 -3.46 -5.22
N ASP A 268 -6.29 -3.74 -4.14
CA ASP A 268 -4.92 -4.19 -4.25
C ASP A 268 -4.91 -5.72 -4.36
N VAL A 269 -4.06 -6.22 -5.21
CA VAL A 269 -3.88 -7.67 -5.33
C VAL A 269 -2.76 -8.16 -4.42
N ALA A 270 -2.24 -7.27 -3.56
CA ALA A 270 -1.14 -7.48 -2.64
C ALA A 270 -0.20 -8.55 -3.20
N ALA A 271 0.45 -8.24 -4.30
CA ALA A 271 1.42 -9.14 -4.92
C ALA A 271 2.65 -9.23 -4.03
N PRO A 272 2.60 -9.97 -2.90
CA PRO A 272 3.71 -10.01 -2.00
C PRO A 272 4.82 -10.78 -2.69
N PRO A 273 5.97 -10.13 -2.92
CA PRO A 273 7.15 -10.82 -3.39
C PRO A 273 7.64 -11.89 -2.41
N SER A 274 6.95 -12.08 -1.29
CA SER A 274 7.24 -13.08 -0.27
C SER A 274 6.56 -14.44 -0.49
N PHE A 275 5.55 -14.54 -1.35
CA PHE A 275 5.01 -15.85 -1.70
C PHE A 275 6.02 -16.61 -2.56
N PRO A 276 6.18 -17.93 -2.30
CA PRO A 276 7.06 -18.76 -3.10
C PRO A 276 6.64 -18.67 -4.56
N ARG A 277 7.61 -18.33 -5.40
CA ARG A 277 7.38 -18.24 -6.83
C ARG A 277 7.53 -19.62 -7.44
N VAL A 278 6.45 -20.15 -7.96
CA VAL A 278 6.53 -21.29 -8.88
C VAL A 278 7.10 -20.76 -10.19
N PRO A 279 8.20 -21.35 -10.72
CA PRO A 279 8.74 -20.91 -12.00
C PRO A 279 7.67 -20.88 -13.09
N GLY A 280 7.51 -19.72 -13.74
CA GLY A 280 6.50 -19.51 -14.79
C GLY A 280 5.15 -18.98 -14.32
N GLU A 281 4.88 -18.92 -13.00
CA GLU A 281 3.67 -18.32 -12.45
C GLU A 281 3.92 -16.90 -11.94
N THR A 282 2.88 -16.07 -12.00
CA THR A 282 2.90 -14.74 -11.37
C THR A 282 2.48 -14.85 -9.92
N ILE A 283 3.06 -14.01 -9.05
CA ILE A 283 2.63 -13.88 -7.65
C ILE A 283 1.40 -12.96 -7.48
N ALA A 284 0.87 -12.43 -8.57
CA ALA A 284 -0.38 -11.66 -8.62
C ALA A 284 -1.43 -12.42 -9.47
N PRO A 285 -1.84 -13.64 -9.11
CA PRO A 285 -2.59 -14.54 -10.00
C PRO A 285 -3.95 -14.01 -10.42
N ARG A 286 -4.56 -13.10 -9.64
CA ARG A 286 -5.88 -12.52 -9.92
C ARG A 286 -5.83 -11.16 -10.60
N ALA A 287 -4.64 -10.55 -10.69
CA ALA A 287 -4.50 -9.20 -11.22
C ALA A 287 -5.07 -9.07 -12.64
N ARG A 288 -4.78 -10.04 -13.51
CA ARG A 288 -5.25 -10.03 -14.90
C ARG A 288 -6.75 -10.18 -15.00
N GLU A 289 -7.31 -11.19 -14.33
CA GLU A 289 -8.75 -11.46 -14.38
C GLU A 289 -9.56 -10.26 -13.83
N LEU A 290 -9.10 -9.65 -12.74
CA LEU A 290 -9.73 -8.46 -12.17
C LEU A 290 -9.61 -7.26 -13.13
N TYR A 291 -8.43 -7.05 -13.72
CA TYR A 291 -8.21 -5.97 -14.67
C TYR A 291 -9.11 -6.09 -15.91
N GLU A 292 -9.18 -7.29 -16.52
CA GLU A 292 -10.01 -7.56 -17.72
C GLU A 292 -11.52 -7.35 -17.44
N ARG A 293 -11.94 -7.38 -16.17
CA ARG A 293 -13.29 -7.08 -15.70
C ARG A 293 -13.52 -5.62 -15.33
N GLY A 294 -12.52 -4.75 -15.53
CA GLY A 294 -12.63 -3.33 -15.23
C GLY A 294 -12.52 -2.96 -13.75
N VAL A 295 -12.07 -3.88 -12.89
CA VAL A 295 -11.82 -3.58 -11.48
C VAL A 295 -10.71 -2.55 -11.36
N ARG A 296 -10.88 -1.58 -10.47
CA ARG A 296 -9.92 -0.51 -10.21
C ARG A 296 -8.73 -1.02 -9.39
N ILE A 297 -7.78 -1.69 -10.08
CA ILE A 297 -6.56 -2.18 -9.42
C ILE A 297 -5.67 -1.00 -9.02
N VAL A 298 -5.14 -1.06 -7.81
CA VAL A 298 -4.14 -0.14 -7.24
C VAL A 298 -2.93 -0.92 -6.72
N THR A 299 -1.85 -0.22 -6.45
CA THR A 299 -0.61 -0.82 -5.97
C THR A 299 -0.54 -0.77 -4.45
N GLY A 300 -0.93 -1.86 -3.83
CA GLY A 300 -0.75 -2.16 -2.42
C GLY A 300 0.01 -3.47 -2.27
N HIS A 301 1.05 -3.50 -1.45
CA HIS A 301 1.97 -4.62 -1.40
C HIS A 301 2.08 -5.26 0.00
N ASP A 302 1.27 -4.81 0.95
CA ASP A 302 1.33 -5.27 2.34
C ASP A 302 2.72 -5.03 2.97
N ILE A 303 3.28 -3.85 2.65
CA ILE A 303 4.62 -3.45 3.07
C ILE A 303 4.66 -3.26 4.58
N GLY A 304 5.71 -3.79 5.20
CA GLY A 304 5.91 -3.71 6.65
C GLY A 304 5.47 -4.96 7.38
N ALA A 305 4.42 -5.66 6.94
CA ALA A 305 4.00 -6.93 7.53
C ALA A 305 4.80 -8.11 6.95
N VAL A 306 4.84 -8.22 5.64
CA VAL A 306 5.42 -9.37 4.92
C VAL A 306 6.56 -8.95 4.02
N ILE A 307 6.48 -7.73 3.47
CA ILE A 307 7.34 -7.24 2.40
C ILE A 307 8.12 -6.01 2.89
N PRO A 308 9.43 -5.96 2.64
CA PRO A 308 10.18 -4.72 2.83
C PRO A 308 9.79 -3.68 1.77
N ALA A 309 9.83 -2.39 2.11
CA ALA A 309 9.47 -1.31 1.21
C ALA A 309 10.23 -1.34 -0.13
N TYR A 310 11.47 -1.79 -0.11
CA TYR A 310 12.28 -1.94 -1.33
C TYR A 310 11.81 -3.07 -2.27
N GLY A 311 10.79 -3.84 -1.90
CA GLY A 311 10.07 -4.77 -2.78
C GLY A 311 9.04 -4.12 -3.69
N TYR A 312 8.71 -2.84 -3.51
CA TYR A 312 7.65 -2.15 -4.25
C TYR A 312 7.81 -2.22 -5.78
N ILE A 313 8.98 -1.84 -6.31
CA ILE A 313 9.25 -1.89 -7.76
C ILE A 313 9.15 -3.32 -8.30
N PHE A 314 9.57 -4.31 -7.52
CA PHE A 314 9.39 -5.71 -7.89
C PHE A 314 7.91 -6.06 -8.03
N GLY A 315 7.05 -5.61 -7.12
CA GLY A 315 5.60 -5.79 -7.21
C GLY A 315 5.00 -5.18 -8.48
N LEU A 316 5.43 -3.99 -8.90
CA LEU A 316 5.01 -3.39 -10.17
C LEU A 316 5.38 -4.28 -11.37
N LYS A 317 6.58 -4.85 -11.37
CA LYS A 317 7.03 -5.79 -12.42
C LYS A 317 6.24 -7.10 -12.41
N GLU A 318 5.76 -7.55 -11.26
CA GLU A 318 4.87 -8.72 -11.16
C GLU A 318 3.49 -8.44 -11.76
N LEU A 319 2.95 -7.22 -11.61
CA LEU A 319 1.73 -6.82 -12.32
C LEU A 319 1.92 -6.83 -13.85
N GLU A 320 3.08 -6.39 -14.34
CA GLU A 320 3.43 -6.50 -15.77
C GLU A 320 3.47 -7.97 -16.23
N ARG A 321 4.08 -8.86 -15.44
CA ARG A 321 4.10 -10.31 -15.72
C ARG A 321 2.72 -10.93 -15.68
N ALA A 322 1.81 -10.42 -14.84
CA ALA A 322 0.41 -10.80 -14.84
C ALA A 322 -0.34 -10.30 -16.10
N GLY A 323 0.27 -9.48 -16.94
CA GLY A 323 -0.30 -8.98 -18.19
C GLY A 323 -0.98 -7.63 -18.07
N ILE A 324 -0.77 -6.89 -16.99
CA ILE A 324 -1.26 -5.50 -16.89
C ILE A 324 -0.36 -4.59 -17.74
N PRO A 325 -0.91 -3.73 -18.60
CA PRO A 325 -0.13 -2.78 -19.38
C PRO A 325 0.66 -1.80 -18.51
N ARG A 326 1.90 -1.47 -18.90
CA ARG A 326 2.77 -0.56 -18.13
C ARG A 326 2.13 0.80 -17.84
N ALA A 327 1.41 1.36 -18.82
CA ALA A 327 0.69 2.63 -18.60
C ALA A 327 -0.34 2.50 -17.47
N GLU A 328 -1.08 1.41 -17.42
CA GLU A 328 -2.04 1.12 -16.35
C GLU A 328 -1.37 0.89 -14.99
N ILE A 329 -0.21 0.22 -14.97
CA ILE A 329 0.58 0.03 -13.74
C ILE A 329 1.03 1.38 -13.19
N LEU A 330 1.52 2.28 -14.05
CA LEU A 330 1.93 3.61 -13.60
C LEU A 330 0.76 4.44 -13.07
N ILE A 331 -0.41 4.35 -13.69
CA ILE A 331 -1.66 4.96 -13.19
C ILE A 331 -2.09 4.32 -11.86
N ALA A 332 -2.02 2.99 -11.76
CA ALA A 332 -2.34 2.26 -10.53
C ALA A 332 -1.37 2.60 -9.38
N ALA A 333 -0.13 2.97 -9.69
CA ALA A 333 0.91 3.34 -8.74
C ALA A 333 0.94 4.84 -8.37
N THR A 334 0.12 5.67 -9.03
CA THR A 334 0.15 7.12 -8.86
C THR A 334 -1.26 7.70 -8.67
N SER A 335 -1.91 8.18 -9.71
CA SER A 335 -3.20 8.90 -9.60
C SER A 335 -4.35 8.04 -9.07
N ARG A 336 -4.47 6.79 -9.56
CA ARG A 336 -5.52 5.88 -9.09
C ARG A 336 -5.29 5.48 -7.62
N ALA A 337 -4.03 5.19 -7.26
CA ALA A 337 -3.68 4.91 -5.87
C ALA A 337 -3.94 6.12 -4.96
N ALA A 338 -3.59 7.34 -5.39
CA ALA A 338 -3.90 8.55 -4.65
C ALA A 338 -5.42 8.73 -4.44
N ALA A 339 -6.22 8.47 -5.48
CA ALA A 339 -7.67 8.49 -5.36
C ALA A 339 -8.20 7.42 -4.38
N ALA A 340 -7.64 6.21 -4.44
CA ALA A 340 -8.02 5.11 -3.55
C ALA A 340 -7.81 5.44 -2.07
N ILE A 341 -6.76 6.18 -1.72
CA ILE A 341 -6.44 6.53 -0.33
C ILE A 341 -6.91 7.92 0.10
N GLY A 342 -7.71 8.64 -0.72
CA GLY A 342 -8.30 9.92 -0.39
C GLY A 342 -7.45 11.15 -0.67
N LEU A 343 -6.43 11.00 -1.46
CA LEU A 343 -5.53 12.08 -1.85
C LEU A 343 -5.74 12.55 -3.30
N ALA A 344 -6.91 12.25 -3.91
CA ALA A 344 -7.30 12.86 -5.18
C ALA A 344 -7.31 14.40 -5.06
N GLY A 345 -6.74 15.09 -6.05
CA GLY A 345 -6.58 16.54 -6.00
C GLY A 345 -5.42 17.04 -5.14
N VAL A 346 -4.71 16.15 -4.45
CA VAL A 346 -3.54 16.49 -3.62
C VAL A 346 -2.25 16.04 -4.27
N THR A 347 -2.17 14.77 -4.69
CA THR A 347 -0.97 14.15 -5.25
C THR A 347 -1.31 13.09 -6.30
N GLY A 348 -0.31 12.43 -6.88
CA GLY A 348 -0.47 11.35 -7.87
C GLY A 348 -0.60 11.85 -9.31
N VAL A 349 -0.72 13.16 -9.52
CA VAL A 349 -0.74 13.84 -10.83
C VAL A 349 0.23 15.02 -10.81
N LEU A 350 0.91 15.24 -11.93
CA LEU A 350 1.76 16.42 -12.12
C LEU A 350 0.97 17.49 -12.87
N GLU A 351 0.34 18.40 -12.11
CA GLU A 351 -0.32 19.59 -12.67
C GLU A 351 -0.28 20.76 -11.67
N PRO A 352 -0.53 21.98 -12.10
CA PRO A 352 -0.54 23.14 -11.21
C PRO A 352 -1.50 22.95 -10.03
N GLN A 353 -1.11 23.43 -8.86
CA GLN A 353 -1.78 23.33 -7.57
C GLN A 353 -1.66 21.95 -6.87
N TYR A 354 -1.19 20.91 -7.53
CA TYR A 354 -0.88 19.65 -6.86
C TYR A 354 0.42 19.74 -6.05
N ALA A 355 0.58 18.81 -5.13
CA ALA A 355 1.81 18.70 -4.35
C ALA A 355 3.01 18.36 -5.25
N ALA A 356 4.16 18.95 -4.97
CA ALA A 356 5.42 18.62 -5.62
C ALA A 356 5.97 17.31 -5.06
N ASP A 357 5.30 16.21 -5.41
CA ASP A 357 5.62 14.83 -5.11
C ASP A 357 5.97 14.13 -6.42
N PHE A 358 7.25 14.04 -6.77
CA PHE A 358 7.66 13.49 -8.05
C PHE A 358 9.01 12.80 -8.01
N LEU A 359 9.23 11.95 -9.02
CA LEU A 359 10.47 11.23 -9.27
C LEU A 359 11.05 11.65 -10.63
N VAL A 360 12.37 11.65 -10.72
CA VAL A 360 13.09 11.62 -12.00
C VAL A 360 13.78 10.27 -12.09
N VAL A 361 13.41 9.47 -13.10
CA VAL A 361 13.98 8.15 -13.33
C VAL A 361 14.75 8.11 -14.65
N GLN A 362 15.83 7.36 -14.68
CA GLN A 362 16.62 7.21 -15.92
C GLN A 362 15.88 6.33 -16.93
N GLY A 363 15.68 6.83 -18.15
CA GLY A 363 15.01 6.09 -19.22
C GLY A 363 13.50 6.34 -19.29
N ASN A 364 12.76 5.37 -19.84
CA ASN A 364 11.32 5.46 -20.09
C ASN A 364 10.55 4.28 -19.49
N PRO A 365 9.84 4.46 -18.36
CA PRO A 365 9.11 3.38 -17.71
C PRO A 365 7.92 2.85 -18.54
N LEU A 366 7.39 3.61 -19.49
CA LEU A 366 6.39 3.10 -20.44
C LEU A 366 6.98 2.08 -21.44
N LYS A 367 8.29 2.13 -21.68
CA LYS A 367 8.98 1.14 -22.53
C LYS A 367 9.55 -0.03 -21.73
N ASN A 368 10.05 0.23 -20.52
CA ASN A 368 10.61 -0.79 -19.65
C ASN A 368 10.53 -0.32 -18.18
N LEU A 369 9.87 -1.08 -17.31
CA LEU A 369 9.76 -0.78 -15.88
C LEU A 369 11.11 -0.83 -15.14
N ASP A 370 12.17 -1.42 -15.72
CA ASP A 370 13.52 -1.35 -15.12
C ASP A 370 14.05 0.08 -15.00
N ALA A 371 13.52 1.03 -15.77
CA ALA A 371 13.80 2.45 -15.63
C ALA A 371 13.50 2.95 -14.19
N LEU A 372 12.55 2.35 -13.50
CA LEU A 372 12.15 2.70 -12.13
C LEU A 372 13.22 2.33 -11.08
N ASP A 373 14.13 1.42 -11.39
CA ASP A 373 15.22 1.03 -10.48
C ASP A 373 16.26 2.14 -10.32
N THR A 374 16.40 3.05 -11.30
CA THR A 374 17.38 4.14 -11.29
C THR A 374 16.70 5.48 -11.12
N ARG A 375 16.56 5.91 -9.87
CA ARG A 375 16.01 7.22 -9.49
C ARG A 375 17.15 8.24 -9.38
N LEU A 376 17.07 9.30 -10.18
CA LEU A 376 18.02 10.40 -10.24
C LEU A 376 17.65 11.52 -9.26
N LEU A 377 16.35 11.67 -8.97
CA LEU A 377 15.81 12.65 -8.03
C LEU A 377 14.51 12.10 -7.44
N THR A 378 14.34 12.31 -6.15
CA THR A 378 13.08 12.10 -5.43
C THR A 378 12.72 13.40 -4.75
N VAL A 379 11.53 13.91 -5.00
CA VAL A 379 11.00 15.11 -4.34
C VAL A 379 9.71 14.73 -3.63
N ILE A 380 9.66 15.02 -2.33
CA ILE A 380 8.52 14.77 -1.46
C ILE A 380 8.10 16.08 -0.82
N ARG A 381 6.87 16.52 -1.06
CA ARG A 381 6.34 17.80 -0.55
C ARG A 381 7.26 18.98 -0.88
N GLY A 382 7.86 18.94 -2.10
CA GLY A 382 8.77 19.97 -2.59
C GLY A 382 10.18 19.97 -1.97
N LYS A 383 10.49 19.01 -1.10
CA LYS A 383 11.83 18.79 -0.55
C LYS A 383 12.51 17.66 -1.29
N GLU A 384 13.77 17.86 -1.69
CA GLU A 384 14.60 16.79 -2.22
C GLU A 384 14.89 15.78 -1.12
N PHE A 385 14.60 14.52 -1.39
CA PHE A 385 14.88 13.41 -0.49
C PHE A 385 16.10 12.64 -1.01
N HIS A 386 17.06 12.42 -0.12
CA HIS A 386 18.27 11.64 -0.40
C HIS A 386 18.05 10.19 0.04
N PRO A 387 17.89 9.26 -0.94
CA PRO A 387 17.60 7.85 -0.64
C PRO A 387 18.74 7.19 0.13
N ASP A 388 18.39 6.33 1.09
CA ASP A 388 19.35 5.38 1.66
C ASP A 388 19.63 4.27 0.63
N PRO A 389 20.85 3.68 0.63
CA PRO A 389 21.11 2.48 -0.15
C PRO A 389 20.19 1.35 0.29
N LEU A 390 19.41 0.79 -0.65
CA LEU A 390 18.50 -0.31 -0.39
C LEU A 390 19.06 -1.61 -0.97
N PRO A 391 18.86 -2.77 -0.30
CA PRO A 391 19.16 -4.06 -0.88
C PRO A 391 18.38 -4.28 -2.18
N LYS A 392 18.97 -4.99 -3.13
CA LYS A 392 18.23 -5.44 -4.31
C LYS A 392 17.23 -6.52 -3.87
N TYR A 393 15.95 -6.28 -4.13
CA TYR A 393 14.91 -7.26 -3.87
C TYR A 393 14.74 -8.17 -5.09
N CYS A 394 14.86 -9.47 -4.89
CA CYS A 394 14.76 -10.49 -5.95
C CYS A 394 13.52 -11.38 -5.79
N GLY A 395 12.67 -11.12 -4.80
CA GLY A 395 11.62 -12.04 -4.38
C GLY A 395 12.20 -13.22 -3.59
N ARG A 396 11.32 -14.02 -2.99
CA ARG A 396 11.69 -15.35 -2.47
C ARG A 396 11.59 -16.34 -3.63
N VAL A 397 12.71 -16.93 -4.03
CA VAL A 397 12.72 -18.09 -4.90
C VAL A 397 12.83 -19.30 -3.98
N GLU A 398 11.81 -20.15 -3.94
CA GLU A 398 11.97 -21.49 -3.37
C GLU A 398 12.80 -22.32 -4.34
N GLU A 399 13.97 -22.78 -3.89
CA GLU A 399 14.71 -23.81 -4.61
C GLU A 399 13.97 -25.14 -4.38
N PRO A 400 13.54 -25.84 -5.45
CA PRO A 400 12.89 -27.13 -5.32
C PRO A 400 13.77 -28.08 -4.49
N GLY A 401 13.22 -28.59 -3.39
CA GLY A 401 13.91 -29.60 -2.56
C GLY A 401 14.73 -29.06 -1.38
N LYS A 402 14.83 -27.75 -1.19
CA LYS A 402 15.34 -27.22 0.09
C LYS A 402 14.19 -27.03 1.08
N PRO A 403 14.30 -27.57 2.31
CA PRO A 403 13.30 -27.29 3.34
C PRO A 403 13.22 -25.78 3.58
N HIS A 404 12.01 -25.29 3.80
CA HIS A 404 11.76 -23.98 4.38
C HIS A 404 12.84 -23.63 5.39
N ARG A 405 13.28 -22.34 5.42
CA ARG A 405 14.27 -21.83 6.38
C ARG A 405 14.30 -22.67 7.64
N PRO A 406 15.48 -23.07 8.14
CA PRO A 406 15.53 -23.77 9.40
C PRO A 406 14.74 -22.95 10.39
N GLU A 407 13.73 -23.59 10.92
CA GLU A 407 12.84 -23.03 11.94
C GLU A 407 13.72 -22.34 12.99
N SER A 408 13.44 -21.07 13.26
CA SER A 408 14.18 -20.40 14.32
C SER A 408 14.02 -21.20 15.61
N GLU A 409 15.03 -21.23 16.45
CA GLU A 409 14.95 -21.92 17.76
C GLU A 409 13.73 -21.46 18.56
N LEU A 410 13.27 -20.25 18.33
CA LEU A 410 12.05 -19.68 18.93
C LEU A 410 10.79 -20.34 18.37
N ALA A 411 10.70 -20.57 17.07
CA ALA A 411 9.57 -21.26 16.44
C ALA A 411 9.50 -22.74 16.82
N LYS A 412 10.66 -23.38 17.00
CA LYS A 412 10.74 -24.76 17.54
C LYS A 412 10.24 -24.83 19.00
N ARG A 413 10.67 -23.88 19.84
CA ARG A 413 10.20 -23.80 21.24
C ARG A 413 8.69 -23.57 21.30
N GLN A 414 8.14 -22.73 20.45
CA GLN A 414 6.72 -22.41 20.42
C GLN A 414 5.88 -23.64 20.03
N ARG A 415 6.26 -24.40 18.98
CA ARG A 415 5.59 -25.67 18.63
C ARG A 415 5.72 -26.74 19.74
N THR A 416 6.81 -26.74 20.47
CA THR A 416 6.99 -27.66 21.60
C THR A 416 6.02 -27.30 22.74
N LEU A 417 5.85 -26.02 23.05
CA LEU A 417 4.90 -25.56 24.06
C LEU A 417 3.44 -25.80 23.65
N GLU A 418 3.10 -25.58 22.37
CA GLU A 418 1.76 -25.85 21.83
C GLU A 418 1.44 -27.35 21.88
N ARG A 419 2.39 -28.24 21.54
CA ARG A 419 2.22 -29.69 21.67
C ARG A 419 2.08 -30.14 23.13
N GLN A 420 2.79 -29.53 24.06
CA GLN A 420 2.67 -29.83 25.48
C GLN A 420 1.33 -29.35 26.07
N HIS A 421 0.79 -28.22 25.58
CA HIS A 421 -0.54 -27.73 25.98
C HIS A 421 -1.66 -28.62 25.44
N LEU A 422 -1.55 -29.10 24.19
CA LEU A 422 -2.54 -30.01 23.59
C LEU A 422 -2.53 -31.42 24.20
N GLN A 423 -1.49 -31.82 24.94
CA GLN A 423 -1.42 -33.11 25.64
C GLN A 423 -1.94 -33.02 27.10
N GLN A 424 -2.31 -31.84 27.58
CA GLN A 424 -2.86 -31.61 28.92
C GLN A 424 -4.40 -31.42 28.94
N TRP A 425 -5.06 -31.55 27.79
CA TRP A 425 -6.50 -31.64 27.61
C TRP A 425 -6.85 -32.96 26.89
#